data_ace98be1af298f0baa69d16e0a0dae08
#
_entry.id   ace98be1af298f0baa69d16e0a0dae08
#
_cell.length_a   1.000
_cell.length_b   1.000
_cell.length_c   1.000
_cell.angle_alpha   90.00
_cell.angle_beta   90.00
_cell.angle_gamma   90.00
#
_symmetry.space_group_name_H-M   'P 1'
#
loop_
_entity.id
_entity.type
_entity.pdbx_description
1 polymer ?
#
loop_
_entity_poly.entity_id
_entity_poly.type
_entity_poly.pdbx_seq_one_letter_code
_entity_poly.pdbx_strand_id
1 'polypeptide(L)'
;MELKYVANEKDNERTVKSILKNELGISLSMLKRLKHESGPDSGIYVNSQPVYVNYKVKPGDVVLVRMNFDDNCDDIVPENIKIDILYEDEYLIVINKAANMVVHPVAMHQSGTLANAITYHLAQKGINIKVRPVTRLDKDTSGVIVFAKNPYIQNALSVQMSNKSFLKEYIGIVWGTINEDRGTINLPIERKPNSIMLRHISETGKPSITNYEVIKRYEYATLLKFSLETGRTHQIRVHCQAINHPIMGDTLYWKWVYAIDLFIQKYSLCFPDEIERYKITEKQCYENQSLENQCSDEYLFNIYKHVNSMLIQRQALHSYKVRFLHPIKKSELEIIAPLHDDMKKALEILENK
;
A
#
# COMPACT_ATOMS: atom_id res chain seq x y z
N MET A 1 10.44 25.38 3.87
CA MET A 1 11.41 24.42 3.29
C MET A 1 12.29 25.10 2.28
N GLU A 2 13.59 24.84 2.29
CA GLU A 2 14.56 25.48 1.38
C GLU A 2 15.35 24.41 0.62
N LEU A 3 15.51 24.60 -0.70
CA LEU A 3 16.36 23.79 -1.55
C LEU A 3 17.41 24.66 -2.22
N LYS A 4 18.65 24.19 -2.27
CA LYS A 4 19.80 24.89 -2.83
C LYS A 4 20.50 24.05 -3.89
N TYR A 5 20.90 24.68 -4.99
CA TYR A 5 21.70 24.08 -6.05
C TYR A 5 22.77 25.07 -6.48
N VAL A 6 24.00 24.61 -6.66
CA VAL A 6 25.11 25.42 -7.19
C VAL A 6 25.31 24.98 -8.64
N ALA A 7 25.12 25.90 -9.57
CA ALA A 7 25.30 25.67 -10.99
C ALA A 7 26.78 25.38 -11.33
N ASN A 8 26.99 24.37 -12.17
CA ASN A 8 28.33 23.98 -12.65
C ASN A 8 28.48 24.31 -14.13
N GLU A 9 29.65 23.98 -14.73
CA GLU A 9 29.97 24.29 -16.14
C GLU A 9 28.91 23.74 -17.14
N LYS A 10 28.29 22.60 -16.84
CA LYS A 10 27.24 22.00 -17.70
C LYS A 10 25.91 22.78 -17.65
N ASP A 11 25.75 23.64 -16.67
CA ASP A 11 24.52 24.42 -16.46
C ASP A 11 24.61 25.81 -17.13
N ASN A 12 25.73 26.18 -17.72
CA ASN A 12 25.90 27.47 -18.37
C ASN A 12 24.76 27.73 -19.39
N GLU A 13 24.12 28.91 -19.28
CA GLU A 13 23.00 29.34 -20.11
C GLU A 13 21.69 28.49 -19.95
N ARG A 14 21.68 27.51 -19.07
CA ARG A 14 20.44 26.81 -18.73
C ARG A 14 19.48 27.73 -17.97
N THR A 15 18.19 27.57 -18.20
CA THR A 15 17.18 28.32 -17.46
C THR A 15 17.01 27.78 -16.03
N VAL A 16 16.70 28.68 -15.10
CA VAL A 16 16.32 28.30 -13.73
C VAL A 16 15.20 27.25 -13.74
N LYS A 17 14.23 27.36 -14.63
CA LYS A 17 13.19 26.33 -14.83
C LYS A 17 13.77 24.93 -15.08
N SER A 18 14.81 24.84 -15.89
CA SER A 18 15.49 23.57 -16.20
C SER A 18 16.17 23.01 -14.95
N ILE A 19 16.89 23.85 -14.18
CA ILE A 19 17.54 23.48 -12.91
C ILE A 19 16.50 22.99 -11.90
N LEU A 20 15.44 23.78 -11.67
CA LEU A 20 14.40 23.42 -10.71
C LEU A 20 13.74 22.08 -11.03
N LYS A 21 13.49 21.80 -12.31
CA LYS A 21 12.85 20.56 -12.75
C LYS A 21 13.79 19.37 -12.68
N ASN A 22 15.00 19.49 -13.23
CA ASN A 22 15.88 18.36 -13.50
C ASN A 22 16.82 18.03 -12.34
N GLU A 23 17.31 19.08 -11.64
CA GLU A 23 18.27 18.90 -10.54
C GLU A 23 17.59 18.89 -9.17
N LEU A 24 16.58 19.76 -8.98
CA LEU A 24 15.85 19.87 -7.71
C LEU A 24 14.54 19.07 -7.69
N GLY A 25 14.12 18.45 -8.80
CA GLY A 25 12.94 17.59 -8.83
C GLY A 25 11.60 18.31 -8.60
N ILE A 26 11.54 19.62 -8.86
CA ILE A 26 10.32 20.41 -8.65
C ILE A 26 9.32 20.14 -9.77
N SER A 27 8.14 19.68 -9.42
CA SER A 27 7.08 19.39 -10.38
C SER A 27 6.53 20.65 -11.07
N LEU A 28 5.91 20.49 -12.24
CA LEU A 28 5.31 21.61 -12.97
C LEU A 28 4.19 22.29 -12.17
N SER A 29 3.42 21.55 -11.38
CA SER A 29 2.39 22.11 -10.50
C SER A 29 3.00 22.98 -9.39
N MET A 30 4.10 22.51 -8.78
CA MET A 30 4.83 23.29 -7.79
C MET A 30 5.51 24.53 -8.41
N LEU A 31 6.05 24.42 -9.61
CA LEU A 31 6.58 25.60 -10.32
C LEU A 31 5.49 26.65 -10.61
N LYS A 32 4.27 26.22 -10.95
CA LYS A 32 3.14 27.16 -11.11
C LYS A 32 2.82 27.85 -9.79
N ARG A 33 2.76 27.11 -8.69
CA ARG A 33 2.52 27.65 -7.35
C ARG A 33 3.59 28.68 -6.97
N LEU A 34 4.87 28.32 -7.06
CA LEU A 34 6.00 29.21 -6.77
C LEU A 34 6.01 30.52 -7.57
N LYS A 35 5.44 30.54 -8.78
CA LYS A 35 5.33 31.77 -9.58
C LYS A 35 4.28 32.76 -9.06
N HIS A 36 3.25 32.26 -8.36
CA HIS A 36 2.14 33.05 -7.81
C HIS A 36 2.34 33.42 -6.34
N GLU A 37 3.21 32.70 -5.63
CA GLU A 37 3.56 32.97 -4.25
C GLU A 37 4.77 33.92 -4.23
N SER A 38 4.55 35.21 -4.04
CA SER A 38 5.59 36.21 -3.85
C SER A 38 5.57 36.69 -2.40
N GLY A 39 6.63 36.37 -1.66
CA GLY A 39 6.80 36.81 -0.27
C GLY A 39 8.20 36.45 0.24
N PRO A 40 8.60 36.97 1.42
CA PRO A 40 9.95 36.72 1.96
C PRO A 40 10.22 35.23 2.23
N ASP A 41 9.16 34.43 2.44
CA ASP A 41 9.25 33.01 2.81
C ASP A 41 8.99 32.06 1.62
N SER A 42 8.70 32.57 0.43
CA SER A 42 8.44 31.81 -0.78
C SER A 42 9.05 32.49 -1.99
N GLY A 43 9.60 31.70 -2.93
CA GLY A 43 10.15 32.25 -4.17
C GLY A 43 11.39 31.55 -4.71
N ILE A 44 11.86 32.07 -5.84
CA ILE A 44 13.02 31.58 -6.57
C ILE A 44 14.07 32.68 -6.59
N TYR A 45 15.27 32.33 -6.16
CA TYR A 45 16.40 33.27 -6.03
C TYR A 45 17.62 32.73 -6.74
N VAL A 46 18.45 33.63 -7.30
CA VAL A 46 19.79 33.35 -7.75
C VAL A 46 20.72 34.35 -7.06
N ASN A 47 21.77 33.88 -6.38
CA ASN A 47 22.69 34.70 -5.61
C ASN A 47 21.96 35.69 -4.68
N SER A 48 20.92 35.18 -3.99
CA SER A 48 20.08 35.95 -3.06
C SER A 48 19.17 37.01 -3.72
N GLN A 49 19.16 37.14 -5.05
CA GLN A 49 18.27 38.04 -5.77
C GLN A 49 17.05 37.25 -6.33
N PRO A 50 15.82 37.76 -6.19
CA PRO A 50 14.65 37.12 -6.76
C PRO A 50 14.73 37.13 -8.28
N VAL A 51 14.42 35.98 -8.91
CA VAL A 51 14.49 35.82 -10.36
C VAL A 51 13.27 35.10 -10.92
N TYR A 52 13.00 35.32 -12.20
CA TYR A 52 11.99 34.56 -12.93
C TYR A 52 12.58 33.23 -13.44
N VAL A 53 11.71 32.27 -13.70
CA VAL A 53 12.08 30.91 -14.14
C VAL A 53 12.83 30.85 -15.49
N ASN A 54 12.80 31.91 -16.30
CA ASN A 54 13.53 32.05 -17.56
C ASN A 54 14.93 32.65 -17.39
N TYR A 55 15.31 33.06 -16.18
CA TYR A 55 16.67 33.49 -15.88
C TYR A 55 17.67 32.39 -16.28
N LYS A 56 18.75 32.78 -16.96
CA LYS A 56 19.80 31.89 -17.40
C LYS A 56 20.94 31.91 -16.38
N VAL A 57 21.26 30.74 -15.84
CA VAL A 57 22.32 30.62 -14.81
C VAL A 57 23.71 30.58 -15.47
N LYS A 58 24.71 30.99 -14.70
CA LYS A 58 26.12 30.85 -15.01
C LYS A 58 26.80 29.88 -14.03
N PRO A 59 27.93 29.27 -14.39
CA PRO A 59 28.68 28.46 -13.46
C PRO A 59 29.02 29.24 -12.17
N GLY A 60 28.82 28.62 -11.02
CA GLY A 60 28.96 29.23 -9.70
C GLY A 60 27.72 29.93 -9.16
N ASP A 61 26.69 30.16 -9.96
CA ASP A 61 25.43 30.71 -9.46
C ASP A 61 24.74 29.76 -8.45
N VAL A 62 24.25 30.35 -7.36
CA VAL A 62 23.55 29.67 -6.30
C VAL A 62 22.05 29.83 -6.52
N VAL A 63 21.38 28.80 -7.05
CA VAL A 63 19.94 28.77 -7.19
C VAL A 63 19.32 28.31 -5.87
N LEU A 64 18.44 29.13 -5.31
CA LEU A 64 17.74 28.88 -4.06
C LEU A 64 16.24 28.90 -4.30
N VAL A 65 15.54 27.92 -3.74
CA VAL A 65 14.07 27.89 -3.75
C VAL A 65 13.56 27.79 -2.33
N ARG A 66 12.75 28.75 -1.94
CA ARG A 66 11.98 28.73 -0.70
C ARG A 66 10.55 28.33 -0.99
N MET A 67 10.06 27.35 -0.25
CA MET A 67 8.71 26.82 -0.39
C MET A 67 8.01 26.87 0.96
N ASN A 68 6.93 27.62 1.01
CA ASN A 68 6.00 27.56 2.12
C ASN A 68 4.83 26.63 1.75
N PHE A 69 4.50 25.68 2.62
CA PHE A 69 3.44 24.71 2.43
C PHE A 69 2.31 24.97 3.44
N ASP A 70 1.82 26.22 3.50
CA ASP A 70 0.62 26.57 4.27
C ASP A 70 -0.61 25.96 3.56
N ASP A 71 -0.70 24.62 3.62
CA ASP A 71 -1.89 23.93 3.17
C ASP A 71 -2.86 23.85 4.37
N ASN A 72 -4.02 24.47 4.25
CA ASN A 72 -5.09 24.33 5.25
C ASN A 72 -5.36 22.85 5.52
N CYS A 73 -5.25 22.47 6.80
CA CYS A 73 -5.51 21.10 7.28
C CYS A 73 -6.99 20.85 7.56
N ASP A 74 -7.85 21.78 7.24
CA ASP A 74 -9.26 21.82 7.65
C ASP A 74 -10.09 20.62 7.14
N ASP A 75 -9.56 19.89 6.15
CA ASP A 75 -10.25 18.73 5.55
C ASP A 75 -10.14 17.44 6.39
N ILE A 76 -9.20 17.33 7.34
CA ILE A 76 -8.97 16.10 8.11
C ILE A 76 -9.05 16.39 9.59
N VAL A 77 -10.14 15.96 10.22
CA VAL A 77 -10.37 16.15 11.65
C VAL A 77 -9.35 15.32 12.45
N PRO A 78 -8.59 15.92 13.40
CA PRO A 78 -7.68 15.19 14.28
C PRO A 78 -8.43 14.24 15.20
N GLU A 79 -7.99 12.99 15.29
CA GLU A 79 -8.58 11.98 16.18
C GLU A 79 -7.51 11.27 17.00
N ASN A 80 -7.73 11.13 18.31
CA ASN A 80 -6.82 10.44 19.23
C ASN A 80 -6.93 8.93 19.03
N ILE A 81 -6.28 8.42 17.99
CA ILE A 81 -6.18 7.00 17.68
C ILE A 81 -4.71 6.59 17.85
N LYS A 82 -4.46 5.49 18.55
CA LYS A 82 -3.11 4.96 18.75
C LYS A 82 -2.52 4.52 17.41
N ILE A 83 -1.32 4.99 17.11
CA ILE A 83 -0.54 4.62 15.93
C ILE A 83 0.84 4.07 16.35
N ASP A 84 1.36 3.15 15.57
CA ASP A 84 2.69 2.56 15.74
C ASP A 84 3.65 3.22 14.74
N ILE A 85 4.48 4.15 15.21
CA ILE A 85 5.39 4.95 14.39
C ILE A 85 6.73 4.23 14.28
N LEU A 86 7.09 3.83 13.06
CA LEU A 86 8.37 3.18 12.76
C LEU A 86 9.50 4.18 12.49
N TYR A 87 9.16 5.33 11.91
CA TYR A 87 10.10 6.40 11.63
C TYR A 87 9.36 7.74 11.50
N GLU A 88 9.96 8.81 12.00
CA GLU A 88 9.44 10.16 11.81
C GLU A 88 10.59 11.16 11.77
N ASP A 89 10.52 12.10 10.82
CA ASP A 89 11.36 13.29 10.79
C ASP A 89 10.58 14.53 10.33
N GLU A 90 11.27 15.61 9.99
CA GLU A 90 10.65 16.85 9.49
C GLU A 90 9.85 16.63 8.19
N TYR A 91 10.20 15.64 7.37
CA TYR A 91 9.74 15.49 6.00
C TYR A 91 8.73 14.37 5.79
N LEU A 92 8.81 13.31 6.56
CA LEU A 92 7.95 12.13 6.41
C LEU A 92 7.67 11.44 7.73
N ILE A 93 6.62 10.64 7.74
CA ILE A 93 6.27 9.74 8.84
C ILE A 93 5.94 8.36 8.27
N VAL A 94 6.47 7.31 8.88
CA VAL A 94 6.25 5.90 8.49
C VAL A 94 5.61 5.16 9.63
N ILE A 95 4.52 4.48 9.34
CA ILE A 95 3.64 3.84 10.32
C ILE A 95 3.57 2.33 10.03
N ASN A 96 3.53 1.52 11.08
CA ASN A 96 3.04 0.15 11.02
C ASN A 96 1.51 0.19 11.15
N LYS A 97 0.82 0.25 10.02
CA LYS A 97 -0.65 0.36 10.00
C LYS A 97 -1.30 -0.90 10.54
N ALA A 98 -2.20 -0.76 11.49
CA ALA A 98 -3.07 -1.85 11.91
C ALA A 98 -4.03 -2.27 10.78
N ALA A 99 -4.50 -3.51 10.83
CA ALA A 99 -5.64 -3.95 10.02
C ALA A 99 -6.94 -3.24 10.46
N ASN A 100 -8.00 -3.36 9.66
CA ASN A 100 -9.30 -2.72 9.88
C ASN A 100 -9.25 -1.18 9.97
N MET A 101 -8.21 -0.56 9.39
CA MET A 101 -8.04 0.89 9.38
C MET A 101 -7.87 1.41 7.95
N VAL A 102 -8.73 2.35 7.55
CA VAL A 102 -8.64 3.04 6.26
C VAL A 102 -7.49 4.05 6.31
N VAL A 103 -6.78 4.22 5.21
CA VAL A 103 -5.59 5.10 5.15
C VAL A 103 -5.95 6.59 5.21
N HIS A 104 -6.99 6.99 4.47
CA HIS A 104 -7.36 8.40 4.28
C HIS A 104 -8.89 8.52 4.17
N PRO A 105 -9.49 9.62 4.65
CA PRO A 105 -10.92 9.84 4.50
C PRO A 105 -11.42 9.65 3.07
N VAL A 106 -12.53 8.93 2.93
CA VAL A 106 -13.26 8.71 1.67
C VAL A 106 -14.75 8.93 1.93
N ALA A 107 -15.56 9.08 0.88
CA ALA A 107 -16.97 9.48 1.00
C ALA A 107 -17.76 8.70 2.09
N MET A 108 -17.48 7.41 2.28
CA MET A 108 -18.17 6.56 3.27
C MET A 108 -17.42 6.41 4.61
N HIS A 109 -16.20 6.94 4.75
CA HIS A 109 -15.36 6.85 5.94
C HIS A 109 -14.61 8.16 6.12
N GLN A 110 -15.25 9.13 6.77
CA GLN A 110 -14.68 10.46 7.00
C GLN A 110 -13.83 10.52 8.27
N SER A 111 -14.02 9.57 9.20
CA SER A 111 -13.40 9.46 10.51
C SER A 111 -12.74 8.08 10.71
N GLY A 112 -11.97 7.92 11.78
CA GLY A 112 -11.33 6.64 12.13
C GLY A 112 -10.21 6.24 11.17
N THR A 113 -9.67 7.16 10.37
CA THR A 113 -8.63 6.84 9.40
C THR A 113 -7.22 7.08 9.96
N LEU A 114 -6.23 6.47 9.34
CA LEU A 114 -4.83 6.69 9.72
C LEU A 114 -4.43 8.16 9.55
N ALA A 115 -4.97 8.85 8.54
CA ALA A 115 -4.71 10.28 8.35
C ALA A 115 -5.26 11.14 9.51
N ASN A 116 -6.46 10.83 10.05
CA ASN A 116 -7.00 11.50 11.25
C ASN A 116 -6.07 11.32 12.46
N ALA A 117 -5.56 10.09 12.66
CA ALA A 117 -4.64 9.77 13.75
C ALA A 117 -3.28 10.49 13.62
N ILE A 118 -2.71 10.54 12.40
CA ILE A 118 -1.45 11.25 12.15
C ILE A 118 -1.64 12.77 12.32
N THR A 119 -2.74 13.33 11.86
CA THR A 119 -3.06 14.76 12.04
C THR A 119 -3.15 15.09 13.54
N TYR A 120 -3.78 14.25 14.36
CA TYR A 120 -3.81 14.41 15.80
C TYR A 120 -2.38 14.36 16.42
N HIS A 121 -1.59 13.36 16.07
CA HIS A 121 -0.22 13.21 16.53
C HIS A 121 0.65 14.45 16.23
N LEU A 122 0.51 15.02 15.04
CA LEU A 122 1.25 16.22 14.63
C LEU A 122 0.72 17.48 15.35
N ALA A 123 -0.58 17.58 15.53
CA ALA A 123 -1.20 18.70 16.26
C ALA A 123 -0.73 18.75 17.72
N GLN A 124 -0.53 17.60 18.39
CA GLN A 124 0.04 17.56 19.75
C GLN A 124 1.48 18.09 19.81
N LYS A 125 2.20 18.11 18.68
CA LYS A 125 3.54 18.69 18.54
C LYS A 125 3.51 20.16 18.07
N GLY A 126 2.33 20.77 17.96
CA GLY A 126 2.15 22.11 17.43
C GLY A 126 2.35 22.22 15.89
N ILE A 127 2.32 21.06 15.20
CA ILE A 127 2.53 20.99 13.74
C ILE A 127 1.16 20.88 13.06
N ASN A 128 0.79 21.92 12.31
CA ASN A 128 -0.45 21.95 11.54
C ASN A 128 -0.15 21.87 10.04
N ILE A 129 -0.09 20.65 9.50
CA ILE A 129 0.22 20.39 8.09
C ILE A 129 -0.70 19.31 7.53
N LYS A 130 -0.98 19.37 6.23
CA LYS A 130 -1.71 18.33 5.52
C LYS A 130 -0.80 17.12 5.26
N VAL A 131 -1.11 15.97 5.86
CA VAL A 131 -0.41 14.72 5.62
C VAL A 131 -0.86 14.06 4.32
N ARG A 132 0.09 13.47 3.59
CA ARG A 132 -0.15 12.92 2.26
C ARG A 132 0.36 11.49 2.17
N PRO A 133 -0.53 10.50 1.96
CA PRO A 133 -0.08 9.13 1.75
C PRO A 133 0.77 9.06 0.47
N VAL A 134 1.95 8.48 0.59
CA VAL A 134 2.84 8.15 -0.53
C VAL A 134 2.44 6.82 -1.13
N THR A 135 2.16 5.86 -0.27
CA THR A 135 1.65 4.53 -0.62
C THR A 135 0.23 4.36 -0.09
N ARG A 136 -0.48 3.34 -0.57
CA ARG A 136 -1.79 2.96 -0.05
C ARG A 136 -1.79 1.49 0.31
N LEU A 137 -2.50 1.16 1.37
CA LEU A 137 -2.82 -0.20 1.77
C LEU A 137 -4.34 -0.36 1.82
N ASP A 138 -4.83 -1.56 1.55
CA ASP A 138 -6.23 -1.89 1.75
C ASP A 138 -6.58 -1.78 3.25
N LYS A 139 -7.86 -1.62 3.57
CA LYS A 139 -8.35 -1.47 4.95
C LYS A 139 -7.78 -2.54 5.88
N ASP A 140 -7.83 -3.81 5.43
CA ASP A 140 -7.44 -4.97 6.23
C ASP A 140 -6.02 -5.48 5.96
N THR A 141 -5.26 -4.83 5.07
CA THR A 141 -3.83 -5.05 4.93
C THR A 141 -3.09 -4.25 6.00
N SER A 142 -2.27 -4.91 6.78
CA SER A 142 -1.43 -4.29 7.82
C SER A 142 -0.02 -3.94 7.31
N GLY A 143 0.78 -3.22 8.10
CA GLY A 143 2.21 -3.02 7.87
C GLY A 143 2.62 -1.63 7.41
N VAL A 144 3.81 -1.55 6.82
CA VAL A 144 4.49 -0.28 6.51
C VAL A 144 3.67 0.57 5.54
N ILE A 145 3.43 1.81 5.94
CA ILE A 145 2.87 2.85 5.09
C ILE A 145 3.64 4.16 5.30
N VAL A 146 3.92 4.88 4.21
CA VAL A 146 4.68 6.12 4.20
C VAL A 146 3.76 7.29 3.92
N PHE A 147 3.85 8.34 4.76
CA PHE A 147 3.20 9.64 4.53
C PHE A 147 4.26 10.73 4.39
N ALA A 148 4.08 11.58 3.42
CA ALA A 148 4.84 12.81 3.26
C ALA A 148 4.20 13.95 4.04
N LYS A 149 5.04 14.78 4.66
CA LYS A 149 4.59 15.97 5.39
C LYS A 149 4.44 17.21 4.51
N ASN A 150 4.84 17.13 3.24
CA ASN A 150 4.64 18.20 2.25
C ASN A 150 4.55 17.63 0.82
N PRO A 151 4.05 18.41 -0.15
CA PRO A 151 3.84 17.94 -1.52
C PRO A 151 5.15 17.69 -2.29
N TYR A 152 6.26 18.33 -1.93
CA TYR A 152 7.55 18.07 -2.56
C TYR A 152 8.04 16.64 -2.27
N ILE A 153 8.02 16.25 -1.00
CA ILE A 153 8.40 14.90 -0.56
C ILE A 153 7.49 13.84 -1.18
N GLN A 154 6.17 14.10 -1.21
CA GLN A 154 5.22 13.19 -1.87
C GLN A 154 5.57 13.00 -3.35
N ASN A 155 5.85 14.07 -4.08
CA ASN A 155 6.23 14.01 -5.48
C ASN A 155 7.56 13.26 -5.68
N ALA A 156 8.57 13.57 -4.88
CA ALA A 156 9.88 12.93 -4.97
C ALA A 156 9.81 11.41 -4.75
N LEU A 157 9.03 10.96 -3.75
CA LEU A 157 8.81 9.54 -3.51
C LEU A 157 7.93 8.88 -4.58
N SER A 158 6.95 9.63 -5.15
CA SER A 158 6.16 9.15 -6.30
C SER A 158 7.01 8.94 -7.55
N VAL A 159 8.01 9.79 -7.79
CA VAL A 159 8.98 9.61 -8.87
C VAL A 159 9.82 8.33 -8.64
N GLN A 160 10.25 8.09 -7.41
CA GLN A 160 10.99 6.86 -7.06
C GLN A 160 10.12 5.60 -7.25
N MET A 161 8.82 5.67 -6.97
CA MET A 161 7.89 4.57 -7.31
C MET A 161 7.77 4.34 -8.81
N SER A 162 7.74 5.42 -9.61
CA SER A 162 7.60 5.33 -11.07
C SER A 162 8.83 4.75 -11.75
N ASN A 163 10.03 5.06 -11.25
CA ASN A 163 11.30 4.54 -11.77
C ASN A 163 11.76 3.26 -11.06
N LYS A 164 10.89 2.65 -10.23
CA LYS A 164 11.11 1.40 -9.50
C LYS A 164 12.26 1.43 -8.47
N SER A 165 12.69 2.61 -8.03
CA SER A 165 13.70 2.75 -6.97
C SER A 165 13.10 2.80 -5.55
N PHE A 166 11.77 2.90 -5.44
CA PHE A 166 11.02 2.70 -4.20
C PHE A 166 10.54 1.24 -4.15
N LEU A 167 11.19 0.43 -3.34
CA LEU A 167 10.89 -1.01 -3.23
C LEU A 167 9.89 -1.27 -2.11
N LYS A 168 9.00 -2.23 -2.34
CA LYS A 168 7.98 -2.69 -1.39
C LYS A 168 7.99 -4.20 -1.35
N GLU A 169 8.12 -4.76 -0.16
CA GLU A 169 7.98 -6.18 0.08
C GLU A 169 6.78 -6.43 0.99
N TYR A 170 6.04 -7.48 0.68
CA TYR A 170 4.91 -7.94 1.48
C TYR A 170 5.14 -9.37 1.92
N ILE A 171 4.57 -9.72 3.06
CA ILE A 171 4.45 -11.10 3.52
C ILE A 171 2.97 -11.47 3.47
N GLY A 172 2.66 -12.64 2.91
CA GLY A 172 1.30 -13.14 2.88
C GLY A 172 1.25 -14.65 3.03
N ILE A 173 0.14 -15.14 3.58
CA ILE A 173 -0.16 -16.56 3.69
C ILE A 173 -1.22 -16.88 2.65
N VAL A 174 -0.93 -17.81 1.77
CA VAL A 174 -1.89 -18.27 0.75
C VAL A 174 -2.34 -19.69 1.05
N TRP A 175 -3.53 -20.05 0.59
CA TRP A 175 -4.02 -21.39 0.64
C TRP A 175 -3.34 -22.30 -0.40
N GLY A 176 -3.09 -23.52 0.01
CA GLY A 176 -2.45 -24.55 -0.83
C GLY A 176 -0.93 -24.43 -0.88
N THR A 177 -0.30 -25.48 -1.42
CA THR A 177 1.14 -25.61 -1.56
C THR A 177 1.57 -25.15 -2.95
N ILE A 178 2.38 -24.10 -3.03
CA ILE A 178 3.01 -23.65 -4.28
C ILE A 178 4.29 -24.46 -4.48
N ASN A 179 4.42 -25.12 -5.63
CA ASN A 179 5.56 -26.02 -5.92
C ASN A 179 6.84 -25.24 -6.25
N GLU A 180 6.73 -24.16 -7.01
CA GLU A 180 7.84 -23.34 -7.46
C GLU A 180 8.32 -22.42 -6.33
N ASP A 181 9.64 -22.40 -6.06
CA ASP A 181 10.23 -21.57 -5.01
C ASP A 181 10.08 -20.07 -5.29
N ARG A 182 10.01 -19.69 -6.56
CA ARG A 182 9.85 -18.31 -7.03
C ARG A 182 9.02 -18.26 -8.28
N GLY A 183 8.29 -17.16 -8.48
CA GLY A 183 7.52 -16.94 -9.68
C GLY A 183 7.13 -15.49 -9.91
N THR A 184 6.64 -15.24 -11.11
CA THR A 184 6.14 -13.94 -11.51
C THR A 184 4.72 -14.09 -12.05
N ILE A 185 3.79 -13.34 -11.47
CA ILE A 185 2.41 -13.24 -11.94
C ILE A 185 2.30 -11.94 -12.74
N ASN A 186 2.18 -12.08 -14.07
CA ASN A 186 2.06 -10.96 -15.00
C ASN A 186 0.70 -11.03 -15.69
N LEU A 187 -0.32 -10.54 -14.99
CA LEU A 187 -1.71 -10.58 -15.44
C LEU A 187 -2.34 -9.18 -15.30
N PRO A 188 -2.92 -8.61 -16.37
CA PRO A 188 -3.51 -7.28 -16.31
C PRO A 188 -4.75 -7.24 -15.43
N ILE A 189 -4.91 -6.15 -14.67
CA ILE A 189 -5.99 -5.98 -13.70
C ILE A 189 -6.87 -4.79 -14.07
N GLU A 190 -8.19 -4.99 -14.03
CA GLU A 190 -9.16 -3.91 -14.12
C GLU A 190 -10.25 -4.02 -13.04
N ARG A 191 -11.14 -3.05 -13.03
CA ARG A 191 -12.31 -3.03 -12.14
C ARG A 191 -13.35 -4.00 -12.68
N LYS A 192 -13.87 -4.87 -11.81
CA LYS A 192 -14.93 -5.80 -12.20
C LYS A 192 -16.20 -5.01 -12.59
N PRO A 193 -16.82 -5.32 -13.74
CA PRO A 193 -18.09 -4.72 -14.12
C PRO A 193 -19.13 -4.81 -12.97
N ASN A 194 -19.93 -3.78 -12.82
CA ASN A 194 -20.96 -3.65 -11.78
C ASN A 194 -20.45 -3.74 -10.33
N SER A 195 -19.17 -3.55 -10.09
CA SER A 195 -18.60 -3.52 -8.73
C SER A 195 -17.78 -2.25 -8.50
N ILE A 196 -17.99 -1.62 -7.34
CA ILE A 196 -17.19 -0.48 -6.90
C ILE A 196 -15.83 -0.95 -6.35
N MET A 197 -15.78 -2.10 -5.70
CA MET A 197 -14.62 -2.57 -4.95
C MET A 197 -13.81 -3.63 -5.70
N LEU A 198 -14.48 -4.61 -6.33
CA LEU A 198 -13.81 -5.78 -6.88
C LEU A 198 -12.93 -5.45 -8.10
N ARG A 199 -11.85 -6.18 -8.20
CA ARG A 199 -10.93 -6.21 -9.34
C ARG A 199 -10.92 -7.61 -9.93
N HIS A 200 -10.55 -7.74 -11.19
CA HIS A 200 -10.41 -9.04 -11.85
C HIS A 200 -9.32 -8.98 -12.93
N ILE A 201 -8.88 -10.14 -13.36
CA ILE A 201 -7.97 -10.27 -14.49
C ILE A 201 -8.76 -10.04 -15.78
N SER A 202 -8.21 -9.20 -16.66
CA SER A 202 -8.81 -8.88 -17.96
C SER A 202 -7.72 -8.45 -18.95
N GLU A 203 -7.82 -8.87 -20.19
CA GLU A 203 -6.88 -8.50 -21.24
C GLU A 203 -6.84 -6.98 -21.49
N THR A 204 -7.96 -6.28 -21.26
CA THR A 204 -8.07 -4.82 -21.34
C THR A 204 -7.60 -4.10 -20.07
N GLY A 205 -7.21 -4.85 -19.07
CA GLY A 205 -6.76 -4.35 -17.77
C GLY A 205 -5.42 -3.61 -17.83
N LYS A 206 -5.11 -2.90 -16.76
CA LYS A 206 -3.81 -2.23 -16.62
C LYS A 206 -2.72 -3.26 -16.34
N PRO A 207 -1.55 -3.18 -16.99
CA PRO A 207 -0.42 -4.06 -16.71
C PRO A 207 -0.11 -4.14 -15.22
N SER A 208 0.05 -5.35 -14.71
CA SER A 208 0.25 -5.62 -13.29
C SER A 208 1.21 -6.79 -13.13
N ILE A 209 2.28 -6.59 -12.36
CA ILE A 209 3.35 -7.58 -12.17
C ILE A 209 3.60 -7.74 -10.68
N THR A 210 3.47 -8.99 -10.20
CA THR A 210 3.76 -9.41 -8.83
C THR A 210 4.77 -10.55 -8.88
N ASN A 211 5.93 -10.34 -8.26
CA ASN A 211 6.91 -11.40 -8.04
C ASN A 211 6.69 -12.01 -6.67
N TYR A 212 6.86 -13.34 -6.54
CA TYR A 212 6.81 -14.02 -5.25
C TYR A 212 8.01 -14.94 -5.03
N GLU A 213 8.31 -15.17 -3.77
CA GLU A 213 9.31 -16.12 -3.28
C GLU A 213 8.70 -16.89 -2.11
N VAL A 214 8.81 -18.21 -2.12
CA VAL A 214 8.35 -19.08 -1.03
C VAL A 214 9.31 -18.95 0.14
N ILE A 215 8.77 -18.56 1.30
CA ILE A 215 9.51 -18.54 2.57
C ILE A 215 9.40 -19.92 3.25
N LYS A 216 8.16 -20.43 3.33
CA LYS A 216 7.89 -21.74 3.98
C LYS A 216 6.62 -22.36 3.41
N ARG A 217 6.64 -23.66 3.24
CA ARG A 217 5.48 -24.49 2.89
C ARG A 217 4.97 -25.20 4.13
N TYR A 218 3.70 -25.13 4.33
CA TYR A 218 2.93 -25.88 5.31
C TYR A 218 2.09 -26.93 4.58
N GLU A 219 1.46 -27.84 5.30
CA GLU A 219 0.63 -28.88 4.69
C GLU A 219 -0.50 -28.33 3.80
N TYR A 220 -1.13 -27.21 4.23
CA TYR A 220 -2.31 -26.62 3.55
C TYR A 220 -2.13 -25.16 3.14
N ALA A 221 -0.96 -24.61 3.35
CA ALA A 221 -0.71 -23.20 3.10
C ALA A 221 0.74 -22.96 2.67
N THR A 222 0.99 -21.80 2.08
CA THR A 222 2.34 -21.33 1.75
C THR A 222 2.54 -19.91 2.25
N LEU A 223 3.62 -19.70 2.98
CA LEU A 223 4.08 -18.36 3.37
C LEU A 223 4.93 -17.79 2.25
N LEU A 224 4.52 -16.65 1.70
CA LEU A 224 5.14 -16.00 0.56
C LEU A 224 5.67 -14.61 0.94
N LYS A 225 6.81 -14.28 0.35
CA LYS A 225 7.28 -12.90 0.20
C LYS A 225 6.89 -12.41 -1.20
N PHE A 226 6.25 -11.25 -1.29
CA PHE A 226 5.90 -10.61 -2.56
C PHE A 226 6.72 -9.35 -2.76
N SER A 227 7.13 -9.11 -4.02
CA SER A 227 7.68 -7.84 -4.47
C SER A 227 6.91 -7.33 -5.67
N LEU A 228 6.55 -6.03 -5.63
CA LEU A 228 5.64 -5.42 -6.59
C LEU A 228 6.39 -4.51 -7.56
N GLU A 229 6.28 -4.76 -8.87
CA GLU A 229 6.70 -3.82 -9.90
C GLU A 229 5.63 -2.76 -10.21
N THR A 230 4.38 -3.09 -9.95
CA THR A 230 3.22 -2.22 -10.12
C THR A 230 2.40 -2.18 -8.83
N GLY A 231 1.52 -1.19 -8.65
CA GLY A 231 0.71 -1.03 -7.45
C GLY A 231 -0.78 -0.80 -7.77
N ARG A 232 -1.46 -1.82 -8.32
CA ARG A 232 -2.91 -1.74 -8.58
C ARG A 232 -3.68 -2.09 -7.32
N THR A 233 -4.90 -1.57 -7.22
CA THR A 233 -5.83 -1.92 -6.13
C THR A 233 -6.03 -3.42 -6.07
N HIS A 234 -5.90 -4.01 -4.88
CA HIS A 234 -6.04 -5.44 -4.60
C HIS A 234 -5.09 -6.36 -5.42
N GLN A 235 -3.99 -5.84 -5.97
CA GLN A 235 -3.16 -6.57 -6.94
C GLN A 235 -2.71 -7.94 -6.45
N ILE A 236 -2.07 -8.03 -5.29
CA ILE A 236 -1.59 -9.32 -4.74
C ILE A 236 -2.76 -10.29 -4.57
N ARG A 237 -3.88 -9.81 -4.03
CA ARG A 237 -5.07 -10.61 -3.73
C ARG A 237 -5.68 -11.22 -5.00
N VAL A 238 -5.86 -10.40 -6.05
CA VAL A 238 -6.37 -10.85 -7.37
C VAL A 238 -5.39 -11.80 -8.04
N HIS A 239 -4.09 -11.51 -7.99
CA HIS A 239 -3.07 -12.35 -8.57
C HIS A 239 -2.98 -13.72 -7.89
N CYS A 240 -3.02 -13.75 -6.56
CA CYS A 240 -3.03 -15.00 -5.80
C CYS A 240 -4.27 -15.85 -6.11
N GLN A 241 -5.45 -15.22 -6.22
CA GLN A 241 -6.66 -15.91 -6.67
C GLN A 241 -6.50 -16.47 -8.09
N ALA A 242 -5.94 -15.68 -9.02
CA ALA A 242 -5.80 -16.08 -10.42
C ALA A 242 -4.88 -17.29 -10.63
N ILE A 243 -3.93 -17.51 -9.72
CA ILE A 243 -3.06 -18.70 -9.74
C ILE A 243 -3.59 -19.83 -8.83
N ASN A 244 -4.86 -19.77 -8.41
CA ASN A 244 -5.52 -20.74 -7.53
C ASN A 244 -4.90 -20.90 -6.13
N HIS A 245 -4.25 -19.86 -5.63
CA HIS A 245 -3.71 -19.79 -4.27
C HIS A 245 -4.18 -18.49 -3.58
N PRO A 246 -5.49 -18.34 -3.26
CA PRO A 246 -6.01 -17.12 -2.68
C PRO A 246 -5.36 -16.83 -1.32
N ILE A 247 -5.29 -15.56 -0.96
CA ILE A 247 -4.80 -15.12 0.34
C ILE A 247 -5.72 -15.68 1.43
N MET A 248 -5.15 -16.29 2.47
CA MET A 248 -5.88 -16.80 3.64
C MET A 248 -6.66 -15.65 4.31
N GLY A 249 -7.91 -15.90 4.67
CA GLY A 249 -8.79 -14.90 5.29
C GLY A 249 -9.36 -13.85 4.35
N ASP A 250 -9.07 -13.88 3.06
CA ASP A 250 -9.59 -12.92 2.09
C ASP A 250 -11.04 -13.25 1.70
N THR A 251 -12.01 -12.51 2.22
CA THR A 251 -13.44 -12.73 1.95
C THR A 251 -13.90 -12.20 0.59
N LEU A 252 -13.10 -11.41 -0.13
CA LEU A 252 -13.46 -10.88 -1.45
C LEU A 252 -12.95 -11.76 -2.59
N TYR A 253 -11.78 -12.40 -2.42
CA TYR A 253 -11.08 -13.16 -3.46
C TYR A 253 -10.84 -14.61 -3.05
N TRP A 254 -11.82 -15.20 -2.36
CA TRP A 254 -11.74 -16.54 -1.78
C TRP A 254 -12.00 -17.69 -2.75
N LYS A 255 -12.74 -17.44 -3.86
CA LYS A 255 -13.14 -18.49 -4.78
C LYS A 255 -11.94 -19.14 -5.47
N TRP A 256 -11.83 -20.43 -5.34
CA TRP A 256 -10.90 -21.29 -6.07
C TRP A 256 -11.58 -21.79 -7.33
N VAL A 257 -10.90 -21.75 -8.46
CA VAL A 257 -11.49 -22.18 -9.73
C VAL A 257 -11.65 -23.71 -9.81
N TYR A 258 -10.89 -24.49 -9.01
CA TYR A 258 -10.83 -25.94 -9.17
C TYR A 258 -10.94 -26.77 -7.89
N ALA A 259 -11.19 -26.24 -6.71
CA ALA A 259 -10.92 -27.04 -5.54
C ALA A 259 -11.71 -26.76 -4.27
N ILE A 260 -12.99 -26.45 -4.38
CA ILE A 260 -13.85 -26.42 -3.18
C ILE A 260 -13.89 -27.80 -2.55
N ASP A 261 -14.05 -28.86 -3.35
CA ASP A 261 -14.06 -30.24 -2.87
C ASP A 261 -12.70 -30.65 -2.27
N LEU A 262 -11.59 -30.23 -2.90
CA LEU A 262 -10.24 -30.49 -2.39
C LEU A 262 -9.96 -29.69 -1.10
N PHE A 263 -10.50 -28.48 -1.00
CA PHE A 263 -10.44 -27.65 0.20
C PHE A 263 -11.21 -28.33 1.35
N ILE A 264 -12.45 -28.73 1.13
CA ILE A 264 -13.27 -29.45 2.12
C ILE A 264 -12.59 -30.77 2.50
N GLN A 265 -12.11 -31.55 1.53
CA GLN A 265 -11.46 -32.83 1.77
C GLN A 265 -10.16 -32.67 2.61
N LYS A 266 -9.31 -31.72 2.28
CA LYS A 266 -8.08 -31.43 3.05
C LYS A 266 -8.38 -30.83 4.42
N TYR A 267 -9.40 -29.96 4.52
CA TYR A 267 -9.81 -29.32 5.79
C TYR A 267 -10.53 -30.25 6.73
N SER A 268 -11.25 -31.26 6.23
CA SER A 268 -11.84 -32.29 7.09
C SER A 268 -10.76 -33.09 7.86
N LEU A 269 -9.55 -33.12 7.36
CA LEU A 269 -8.42 -33.73 8.08
C LEU A 269 -7.87 -32.85 9.20
N CYS A 270 -7.95 -31.52 9.05
CA CYS A 270 -7.44 -30.54 10.06
C CYS A 270 -8.46 -30.20 11.13
N PHE A 271 -9.74 -30.20 10.77
CA PHE A 271 -10.85 -29.75 11.61
C PHE A 271 -12.05 -30.70 11.43
N PRO A 272 -11.90 -32.01 11.76
CA PRO A 272 -12.91 -33.03 11.47
C PRO A 272 -14.26 -32.73 12.15
N ASP A 273 -14.25 -32.30 13.40
CA ASP A 273 -15.46 -32.05 14.20
C ASP A 273 -16.27 -30.84 13.69
N GLU A 274 -15.57 -29.78 13.21
CA GLU A 274 -16.20 -28.58 12.67
C GLU A 274 -16.83 -28.85 11.31
N ILE A 275 -16.17 -29.61 10.44
CA ILE A 275 -16.69 -29.92 9.12
C ILE A 275 -17.84 -30.93 9.22
N GLU A 276 -17.81 -31.86 10.17
CA GLU A 276 -18.92 -32.77 10.41
C GLU A 276 -20.20 -32.03 10.83
N ARG A 277 -20.08 -31.00 11.67
CA ARG A 277 -21.21 -30.10 12.01
C ARG A 277 -21.77 -29.38 10.77
N TYR A 278 -20.91 -29.00 9.80
CA TYR A 278 -21.36 -28.38 8.55
C TYR A 278 -21.96 -29.39 7.55
N LYS A 279 -21.46 -30.63 7.47
CA LYS A 279 -22.03 -31.70 6.66
C LYS A 279 -23.48 -32.07 7.07
N ILE A 280 -23.79 -31.95 8.35
CA ILE A 280 -25.16 -32.17 8.87
C ILE A 280 -26.12 -31.09 8.31
N THR A 281 -25.63 -29.85 8.17
CA THR A 281 -26.42 -28.75 7.60
C THR A 281 -26.60 -28.87 6.09
N GLU A 282 -25.64 -29.50 5.38
CA GLU A 282 -25.74 -29.82 3.94
C GLU A 282 -26.91 -30.74 3.62
N LYS A 283 -27.11 -31.78 4.42
CA LYS A 283 -28.21 -32.70 4.27
C LYS A 283 -29.59 -32.01 4.36
N GLN A 284 -29.68 -30.95 5.17
CA GLN A 284 -30.89 -30.12 5.30
C GLN A 284 -31.09 -29.16 4.11
N CYS A 285 -30.02 -28.74 3.41
CA CYS A 285 -30.11 -27.89 2.22
C CYS A 285 -30.50 -28.69 0.96
N TYR A 286 -30.03 -29.94 0.81
CA TYR A 286 -30.37 -30.80 -0.34
C TYR A 286 -31.81 -31.35 -0.29
N GLU A 287 -32.42 -31.38 0.88
CA GLU A 287 -33.84 -31.81 1.02
C GLU A 287 -34.84 -30.74 0.50
N ASN A 288 -34.38 -29.50 0.24
CA ASN A 288 -35.17 -28.41 -0.34
C ASN A 288 -34.77 -28.14 -1.82
N GLN A 289 -35.19 -28.98 -2.73
CA GLN A 289 -34.83 -29.15 -4.16
C GLN A 289 -35.01 -27.96 -5.12
N SER A 290 -35.07 -26.69 -4.70
CA SER A 290 -35.35 -25.58 -5.63
C SER A 290 -34.29 -24.52 -5.86
N LEU A 291 -33.06 -24.67 -5.29
CA LEU A 291 -32.03 -23.60 -5.33
C LEU A 291 -30.57 -24.12 -5.50
N GLU A 292 -30.36 -25.13 -6.35
CA GLU A 292 -29.12 -25.90 -6.43
C GLU A 292 -27.83 -25.08 -6.69
N ASN A 293 -27.88 -23.95 -7.37
CA ASN A 293 -26.66 -23.18 -7.70
C ASN A 293 -26.33 -21.97 -6.77
N GLN A 294 -27.32 -21.40 -6.10
CA GLN A 294 -27.13 -20.28 -5.18
C GLN A 294 -26.83 -20.73 -3.74
N CYS A 295 -27.49 -21.83 -3.31
CA CYS A 295 -27.25 -22.41 -1.98
C CYS A 295 -25.81 -22.95 -1.82
N SER A 296 -25.19 -23.46 -2.88
CA SER A 296 -23.83 -23.98 -2.85
C SER A 296 -22.78 -22.89 -2.58
N ASP A 297 -22.88 -21.72 -3.21
CA ASP A 297 -21.90 -20.64 -3.08
C ASP A 297 -21.94 -20.01 -1.67
N GLU A 298 -23.12 -19.79 -1.10
CA GLU A 298 -23.27 -19.23 0.24
C GLU A 298 -22.82 -20.21 1.33
N TYR A 299 -23.15 -21.47 1.17
CA TYR A 299 -22.72 -22.55 2.06
C TYR A 299 -21.19 -22.67 2.08
N LEU A 300 -20.56 -22.74 0.92
CA LEU A 300 -19.11 -22.82 0.79
C LEU A 300 -18.40 -21.57 1.35
N PHE A 301 -19.00 -20.41 1.15
CA PHE A 301 -18.50 -19.17 1.75
C PHE A 301 -18.54 -19.20 3.28
N ASN A 302 -19.61 -19.77 3.85
CA ASN A 302 -19.74 -19.87 5.30
C ASN A 302 -18.70 -20.84 5.89
N ILE A 303 -18.44 -21.99 5.26
CA ILE A 303 -17.35 -22.89 5.65
C ILE A 303 -16.01 -22.18 5.55
N TYR A 304 -15.72 -21.55 4.41
CA TYR A 304 -14.48 -20.79 4.21
C TYR A 304 -14.30 -19.74 5.31
N LYS A 305 -15.34 -18.97 5.60
CA LYS A 305 -15.32 -17.94 6.64
C LYS A 305 -15.09 -18.53 8.03
N HIS A 306 -15.72 -19.65 8.34
CA HIS A 306 -15.56 -20.32 9.64
C HIS A 306 -14.14 -20.83 9.83
N VAL A 307 -13.61 -21.58 8.87
CA VAL A 307 -12.22 -22.07 8.91
C VAL A 307 -11.21 -20.93 9.03
N ASN A 308 -11.37 -19.87 8.24
CA ASN A 308 -10.49 -18.71 8.35
C ASN A 308 -10.60 -18.02 9.70
N SER A 309 -11.78 -17.96 10.33
CA SER A 309 -11.94 -17.30 11.64
C SER A 309 -11.12 -17.96 12.74
N MET A 310 -10.77 -19.23 12.62
CA MET A 310 -9.88 -19.96 13.54
C MET A 310 -8.40 -19.65 13.33
N LEU A 311 -8.05 -19.17 12.14
CA LEU A 311 -6.68 -18.85 11.74
C LEU A 311 -6.46 -17.33 11.73
N ILE A 312 -7.23 -16.64 10.89
CA ILE A 312 -7.13 -15.18 10.73
C ILE A 312 -8.44 -14.62 10.17
N GLN A 313 -8.96 -13.52 10.73
CA GLN A 313 -10.26 -12.93 10.38
C GLN A 313 -10.20 -11.89 9.25
N ARG A 314 -9.06 -11.74 8.59
CA ARG A 314 -8.80 -10.79 7.50
C ARG A 314 -7.84 -11.39 6.49
N GLN A 315 -7.65 -10.75 5.34
CA GLN A 315 -6.59 -11.19 4.45
C GLN A 315 -5.24 -11.23 5.19
N ALA A 316 -4.59 -12.39 5.20
CA ALA A 316 -3.26 -12.61 5.76
C ALA A 316 -2.19 -11.97 4.87
N LEU A 317 -2.23 -10.63 4.77
CA LEU A 317 -1.34 -9.82 3.95
C LEU A 317 -0.80 -8.65 4.77
N HIS A 318 0.53 -8.47 4.73
CA HIS A 318 1.25 -7.49 5.50
C HIS A 318 2.32 -6.80 4.65
N SER A 319 2.29 -5.48 4.58
CA SER A 319 3.34 -4.67 3.98
C SER A 319 4.56 -4.70 4.90
N TYR A 320 5.48 -5.63 4.61
CA TYR A 320 6.56 -6.00 5.52
C TYR A 320 7.69 -4.98 5.53
N LYS A 321 8.12 -4.54 4.32
CA LYS A 321 9.30 -3.70 4.18
C LYS A 321 9.15 -2.69 3.07
N VAL A 322 9.69 -1.49 3.29
CA VAL A 322 9.93 -0.49 2.25
C VAL A 322 11.38 -0.07 2.24
N ARG A 323 11.92 0.21 1.04
CA ARG A 323 13.26 0.75 0.86
C ARG A 323 13.24 1.85 -0.20
N PHE A 324 13.78 3.02 0.13
CA PHE A 324 13.79 4.18 -0.76
C PHE A 324 14.91 5.17 -0.37
N LEU A 325 15.27 6.05 -1.29
CA LEU A 325 16.19 7.16 -1.01
C LEU A 325 15.45 8.32 -0.36
N HIS A 326 15.90 8.76 0.83
CA HIS A 326 15.30 9.92 1.48
C HIS A 326 15.48 11.19 0.61
N PRO A 327 14.38 11.89 0.21
CA PRO A 327 14.45 12.96 -0.79
C PRO A 327 15.39 14.12 -0.43
N ILE A 328 15.54 14.43 0.87
CA ILE A 328 16.38 15.52 1.35
C ILE A 328 17.75 15.01 1.83
N LYS A 329 17.76 14.04 2.73
CA LYS A 329 18.99 13.53 3.35
C LYS A 329 19.88 12.76 2.38
N LYS A 330 19.32 12.32 1.23
CA LYS A 330 20.01 11.51 0.21
C LYS A 330 20.63 10.22 0.75
N SER A 331 20.16 9.74 1.88
CA SER A 331 20.49 8.45 2.47
C SER A 331 19.41 7.41 2.14
N GLU A 332 19.80 6.16 1.96
CA GLU A 332 18.86 5.06 1.83
C GLU A 332 18.18 4.81 3.18
N LEU A 333 16.86 4.66 3.16
CA LEU A 333 16.06 4.23 4.29
C LEU A 333 15.46 2.84 3.96
N GLU A 334 15.74 1.87 4.83
CA GLU A 334 15.06 0.59 4.86
C GLU A 334 14.28 0.50 6.17
N ILE A 335 12.96 0.30 6.06
CA ILE A 335 12.06 0.27 7.23
C ILE A 335 11.24 -1.00 7.16
N ILE A 336 11.28 -1.76 8.26
CA ILE A 336 10.62 -3.04 8.42
C ILE A 336 9.52 -2.89 9.48
N ALA A 337 8.30 -3.36 9.17
CA ALA A 337 7.24 -3.51 10.14
C ALA A 337 7.22 -4.96 10.66
N PRO A 338 7.21 -5.18 11.98
CA PRO A 338 7.01 -6.52 12.52
C PRO A 338 5.61 -7.03 12.16
N LEU A 339 5.49 -8.34 11.93
CA LEU A 339 4.20 -8.97 11.70
C LEU A 339 3.28 -8.73 12.88
N HIS A 340 2.01 -8.45 12.61
CA HIS A 340 0.97 -8.33 13.63
C HIS A 340 0.67 -9.69 14.27
N ASP A 341 0.18 -9.67 15.51
CA ASP A 341 0.01 -10.87 16.33
C ASP A 341 -0.98 -11.88 15.75
N ASP A 342 -1.99 -11.40 14.99
CA ASP A 342 -2.92 -12.28 14.30
C ASP A 342 -2.23 -13.14 13.20
N MET A 343 -1.28 -12.56 12.46
CA MET A 343 -0.49 -13.31 11.48
C MET A 343 0.50 -14.26 12.14
N LYS A 344 1.14 -13.84 13.24
CA LYS A 344 2.05 -14.72 14.03
C LYS A 344 1.29 -15.94 14.54
N LYS A 345 0.12 -15.73 15.16
CA LYS A 345 -0.75 -16.82 15.64
C LYS A 345 -1.18 -17.76 14.52
N ALA A 346 -1.56 -17.21 13.36
CA ALA A 346 -1.90 -18.06 12.20
C ALA A 346 -0.71 -18.94 11.78
N LEU A 347 0.50 -18.40 11.75
CA LEU A 347 1.71 -19.17 11.44
C LEU A 347 2.00 -20.24 12.50
N GLU A 348 1.87 -19.93 13.79
CA GLU A 348 2.02 -20.89 14.89
C GLU A 348 1.03 -22.07 14.78
N ILE A 349 -0.23 -21.78 14.42
CA ILE A 349 -1.24 -22.84 14.20
C ILE A 349 -0.85 -23.72 13.01
N LEU A 350 -0.39 -23.12 11.90
CA LEU A 350 0.04 -23.85 10.72
C LEU A 350 1.30 -24.69 10.95
N GLU A 351 2.16 -24.35 11.90
CA GLU A 351 3.34 -25.13 12.26
C GLU A 351 3.02 -26.37 13.11
N ASN A 352 1.94 -26.31 13.87
CA ASN A 352 1.54 -27.38 14.79
C ASN A 352 0.53 -28.36 14.17
N LYS A 353 0.16 -28.16 12.93
CA LYS A 353 -0.72 -29.02 12.14
C LYS A 353 0.06 -29.74 11.05
#